data_bbc8e69556740ca52255e4f8b2577dd0
#
_entry.id   bbc8e69556740ca52255e4f8b2577dd0
#
_cell.length_a   1.000
_cell.length_b   1.000
_cell.length_c   1.000
_cell.angle_alpha   90.00
_cell.angle_beta   90.00
_cell.angle_gamma   90.00
#
_symmetry.space_group_name_H-M   'P 1'
#
loop_
_entity.id
_entity.type
_entity.pdbx_description
1 polymer ?
#
loop_
_entity_poly.entity_id
_entity_poly.type
_entity_poly.pdbx_seq_one_letter_code
_entity_poly.pdbx_strand_id
1 'polypeptide(L)'
;MKITLVKKVLADGSSCRKCIDVMGKLEQSGYIERIDEIVSADEKDPDSPGMKLAREHNVDRAPFFIVQEAGQPSRVYTVYYQFVREEMEP
;
A
#
# COMPACT_ATOMS: atom_id res chain seq x y z
N MET A 1 5.76 13.01 7.75
CA MET A 1 5.75 11.87 6.81
C MET A 1 4.40 11.19 6.83
N LYS A 2 3.86 10.89 5.65
CA LYS A 2 2.59 10.18 5.53
C LYS A 2 2.82 8.87 4.79
N ILE A 3 2.36 7.77 5.35
CA ILE A 3 2.49 6.44 4.75
C ILE A 3 1.11 5.93 4.40
N THR A 4 0.89 5.62 3.12
CA THR A 4 -0.35 5.07 2.61
C THR A 4 -0.11 3.65 2.11
N LEU A 5 -0.93 2.72 2.57
CA LEU A 5 -0.94 1.36 2.05
C LEU A 5 -2.12 1.22 1.10
N VAL A 6 -1.83 0.76 -0.12
CA VAL A 6 -2.87 0.48 -1.11
C VAL A 6 -3.03 -1.03 -1.21
N LYS A 7 -4.21 -1.54 -0.88
CA LYS A 7 -4.53 -2.96 -1.00
C LYS A 7 -5.56 -3.16 -2.10
N LYS A 8 -5.65 -4.39 -2.60
CA LYS A 8 -6.52 -4.71 -3.73
C LYS A 8 -7.72 -5.51 -3.27
N VAL A 9 -8.89 -5.15 -3.80
CA VAL A 9 -10.11 -5.93 -3.65
C VAL A 9 -10.40 -6.54 -5.02
N LEU A 10 -10.51 -7.86 -5.05
CA LEU A 10 -10.74 -8.61 -6.29
C LEU A 10 -12.19 -8.44 -6.78
N ALA A 11 -12.42 -8.82 -8.03
CA ALA A 11 -13.74 -8.65 -8.66
C ALA A 11 -14.86 -9.36 -7.92
N ASP A 12 -14.56 -10.44 -7.20
CA ASP A 12 -15.54 -11.17 -6.39
C ASP A 12 -15.74 -10.58 -4.98
N GLY A 13 -15.07 -9.47 -4.68
CA GLY A 13 -15.17 -8.80 -3.38
C GLY A 13 -14.18 -9.31 -2.34
N SER A 14 -13.40 -10.35 -2.65
CA SER A 14 -12.41 -10.87 -1.70
C SER A 14 -11.15 -10.04 -1.71
N SER A 15 -10.36 -10.14 -0.63
CA SER A 15 -9.08 -9.49 -0.53
C SER A 15 -8.01 -10.25 -1.32
N CYS A 16 -7.09 -9.52 -1.91
CA CYS A 16 -5.92 -10.08 -2.57
C CYS A 16 -5.08 -10.87 -1.56
N ARG A 17 -4.62 -12.07 -1.95
CA ARG A 17 -3.87 -12.93 -1.05
C ARG A 17 -2.59 -12.29 -0.51
N LYS A 18 -1.84 -11.61 -1.38
CA LYS A 18 -0.62 -10.90 -0.96
C LYS A 18 -0.95 -9.77 0.01
N CYS A 19 -2.09 -9.13 -0.17
CA CYS A 19 -2.53 -8.05 0.71
C CYS A 19 -2.84 -8.59 2.11
N ILE A 20 -3.49 -9.75 2.20
CA ILE A 20 -3.76 -10.41 3.47
C ILE A 20 -2.45 -10.75 4.18
N ASP A 21 -1.49 -11.30 3.44
CA ASP A 21 -0.19 -11.69 3.97
C ASP A 21 0.58 -10.49 4.51
N VAL A 22 0.64 -9.40 3.75
CA VAL A 22 1.33 -8.18 4.16
C VAL A 22 0.65 -7.53 5.36
N MET A 23 -0.69 -7.50 5.38
CA MET A 23 -1.43 -6.97 6.53
C MET A 23 -1.10 -7.75 7.79
N GLY A 24 -1.04 -9.08 7.70
CA GLY A 24 -0.68 -9.92 8.83
C GLY A 24 0.72 -9.61 9.35
N LYS A 25 1.67 -9.43 8.46
CA LYS A 25 3.06 -9.09 8.83
C LYS A 25 3.14 -7.71 9.50
N LEU A 26 2.41 -6.74 8.99
CA LEU A 26 2.36 -5.40 9.58
C LEU A 26 1.78 -5.44 11.00
N GLU A 27 0.73 -6.23 11.21
CA GLU A 27 0.12 -6.38 12.53
C GLU A 27 1.06 -7.07 13.51
N GLN A 28 1.70 -8.15 13.09
CA GLN A 28 2.62 -8.91 13.95
C GLN A 28 3.82 -8.10 14.38
N SER A 29 4.33 -7.25 13.51
CA SER A 29 5.50 -6.42 13.82
C SER A 29 5.15 -5.11 14.52
N GLY A 30 3.88 -4.76 14.59
CA GLY A 30 3.43 -3.47 15.14
C GLY A 30 3.56 -2.31 14.16
N TYR A 31 4.07 -2.54 12.96
CA TYR A 31 4.25 -1.47 11.98
C TYR A 31 2.93 -0.92 11.43
N ILE A 32 1.83 -1.67 11.62
CA ILE A 32 0.51 -1.20 11.19
C ILE A 32 0.17 0.15 11.81
N GLU A 33 0.65 0.41 13.01
CA GLU A 33 0.40 1.68 13.71
C GLU A 33 1.09 2.86 13.04
N ARG A 34 2.08 2.61 12.20
CA ARG A 34 2.80 3.65 11.48
C ARG A 34 2.19 3.96 10.11
N ILE A 35 1.23 3.18 9.68
CA ILE A 35 0.51 3.41 8.42
C ILE A 35 -0.58 4.45 8.69
N ASP A 36 -0.50 5.58 7.99
CA ASP A 36 -1.43 6.68 8.20
C ASP A 36 -2.78 6.46 7.52
N GLU A 37 -2.77 5.78 6.38
CA GLU A 37 -3.98 5.58 5.60
C GLU A 37 -3.93 4.25 4.87
N ILE A 38 -5.05 3.54 4.85
CA ILE A 38 -5.19 2.32 4.07
C ILE A 38 -6.33 2.55 3.10
N VAL A 39 -6.06 2.41 1.80
CA VAL A 39 -7.06 2.57 0.76
C VAL A 39 -7.16 1.31 -0.08
N SER A 40 -8.31 1.11 -0.71
CA SER A 40 -8.56 -0.05 -1.53
C SER A 40 -8.58 0.29 -3.01
N ALA A 41 -7.92 -0.56 -3.80
CA ALA A 41 -8.01 -0.58 -5.25
C ALA A 41 -9.03 -1.66 -5.61
N ASP A 42 -10.26 -1.26 -5.87
CA ASP A 42 -11.35 -2.18 -6.19
C ASP A 42 -11.35 -2.49 -7.68
N GLU A 43 -11.16 -3.76 -8.03
CA GLU A 43 -11.12 -4.18 -9.43
C GLU A 43 -12.40 -3.86 -10.20
N LYS A 44 -13.53 -3.76 -9.51
CA LYS A 44 -14.81 -3.41 -10.14
C LYS A 44 -15.01 -1.91 -10.31
N ASP A 45 -14.19 -1.10 -9.63
CA ASP A 45 -14.37 0.34 -9.63
C ASP A 45 -13.06 1.02 -10.01
N PRO A 46 -12.91 1.41 -11.30
CA PRO A 46 -11.70 2.09 -11.73
C PRO A 46 -11.51 3.47 -11.10
N ASP A 47 -12.55 4.01 -10.46
CA ASP A 47 -12.48 5.29 -9.77
C ASP A 47 -12.29 5.14 -8.25
N SER A 48 -12.06 3.92 -7.76
CA SER A 48 -11.76 3.73 -6.35
C SER A 48 -10.45 4.44 -5.99
N PRO A 49 -10.28 4.87 -4.73
CA PRO A 49 -9.08 5.61 -4.33
C PRO A 49 -7.78 4.88 -4.65
N GLY A 50 -7.74 3.58 -4.41
CA GLY A 50 -6.54 2.79 -4.68
C GLY A 50 -6.23 2.67 -6.17
N MET A 51 -7.26 2.53 -7.02
CA MET A 51 -7.07 2.47 -8.46
C MET A 51 -6.53 3.81 -9.01
N LYS A 52 -7.02 4.91 -8.49
CA LYS A 52 -6.51 6.23 -8.87
C LYS A 52 -5.04 6.39 -8.51
N LEU A 53 -4.66 5.98 -7.30
CA LEU A 53 -3.27 6.04 -6.86
C LEU A 53 -2.38 5.12 -7.68
N ALA A 54 -2.87 3.93 -8.02
CA ALA A 54 -2.11 3.01 -8.86
C ALA A 54 -1.80 3.63 -10.23
N ARG A 55 -2.79 4.27 -10.86
CA ARG A 55 -2.57 4.94 -12.14
C ARG A 55 -1.61 6.12 -12.00
N GLU A 56 -1.79 6.91 -10.94
CA GLU A 56 -0.95 8.09 -10.70
C GLU A 56 0.53 7.71 -10.54
N HIS A 57 0.80 6.58 -9.91
CA HIS A 57 2.18 6.14 -9.65
C HIS A 57 2.66 5.05 -10.61
N ASN A 58 1.89 4.71 -11.63
CA ASN A 58 2.22 3.67 -12.61
C ASN A 58 2.49 2.31 -11.97
N VAL A 59 1.67 1.93 -10.99
CA VAL A 59 1.79 0.65 -10.29
C VAL A 59 0.69 -0.28 -10.78
N ASP A 60 1.06 -1.49 -11.16
CA ASP A 60 0.12 -2.49 -11.68
C ASP A 60 -0.04 -3.71 -10.76
N ARG A 61 0.45 -3.62 -9.53
CA ARG A 61 0.40 -4.72 -8.56
C ARG A 61 0.04 -4.19 -7.17
N ALA A 62 -0.43 -5.08 -6.32
CA ALA A 62 -0.77 -4.75 -4.94
C ALA A 62 -0.28 -5.88 -4.01
N PRO A 63 -0.05 -5.60 -2.74
CA PRO A 63 -0.14 -4.29 -2.12
C PRO A 63 1.06 -3.41 -2.47
N PHE A 64 0.90 -2.11 -2.34
CA PHE A 64 2.04 -1.20 -2.45
C PHE A 64 1.92 -0.06 -1.44
N PHE A 65 3.05 0.58 -1.18
CA PHE A 65 3.14 1.65 -0.18
C PHE A 65 3.57 2.93 -0.85
N ILE A 66 3.01 4.05 -0.39
CA ILE A 66 3.41 5.38 -0.84
C ILE A 66 3.86 6.15 0.39
N VAL A 67 5.10 6.63 0.36
CA VAL A 67 5.66 7.44 1.45
C VAL A 67 5.83 8.87 0.95
N GLN A 68 5.16 9.79 1.63
CA GLN A 68 5.15 11.20 1.26
C GLN A 68 5.77 12.04 2.36
N GLU A 69 6.72 12.88 1.97
CA GLU A 69 7.33 13.85 2.88
C GLU A 69 7.29 15.23 2.24
N ALA A 70 7.09 16.25 3.07
CA ALA A 70 7.04 17.64 2.59
C ALA A 70 8.35 18.00 1.88
N GLY A 71 8.21 18.59 0.69
CA GLY A 71 9.37 19.05 -0.08
C GLY A 71 10.14 17.96 -0.82
N GLN A 72 9.63 16.72 -0.81
CA GLN A 72 10.28 15.59 -1.48
C GLN A 72 9.32 14.85 -2.40
N PRO A 73 9.83 14.23 -3.48
CA PRO A 73 9.01 13.34 -4.30
C PRO A 73 8.53 12.15 -3.48
N SER A 74 7.35 11.64 -3.82
CA SER A 74 6.83 10.44 -3.19
C SER A 74 7.72 9.24 -3.49
N ARG A 75 7.90 8.37 -2.48
CA ARG A 75 8.59 7.09 -2.67
C ARG A 75 7.54 5.99 -2.72
N VAL A 76 7.66 5.09 -3.67
CA VAL A 76 6.71 4.01 -3.87
C VAL A 76 7.41 2.67 -3.70
N TYR A 77 6.84 1.79 -2.91
CA TYR A 77 7.39 0.47 -2.64
C TYR A 77 6.37 -0.60 -3.02
N THR A 78 6.78 -1.52 -3.88
CA THR A 78 5.95 -2.67 -4.28
C THR A 78 6.43 -3.96 -3.63
N VAL A 79 7.54 -3.90 -2.87
CA VAL A 79 8.11 -5.04 -2.16
C VAL A 79 8.11 -4.72 -0.67
N TYR A 80 7.41 -5.56 0.11
CA TYR A 80 7.25 -5.34 1.55
C TYR A 80 8.58 -5.23 2.28
N TYR A 81 9.52 -6.13 2.02
CA TYR A 81 10.80 -6.12 2.72
C TYR A 81 11.64 -4.90 2.42
N GLN A 82 11.55 -4.37 1.21
CA GLN A 82 12.24 -3.13 0.88
C GLN A 82 11.63 -1.96 1.64
N PHE A 83 10.30 -1.89 1.71
CA PHE A 83 9.61 -0.87 2.49
C PHE A 83 10.04 -0.90 3.95
N VAL A 84 10.05 -2.08 4.56
CA VAL A 84 10.45 -2.24 5.96
C VAL A 84 11.89 -1.80 6.17
N ARG A 85 12.79 -2.27 5.33
CA ARG A 85 14.21 -1.96 5.48
C ARG A 85 14.50 -0.47 5.34
N GLU A 86 13.85 0.20 4.40
CA GLU A 86 14.15 1.60 4.12
C GLU A 86 13.34 2.59 4.95
N GLU A 87 12.14 2.24 5.37
CA GLU A 87 11.27 3.17 6.04
C GLU A 87 10.99 2.82 7.51
N MET A 88 10.98 1.54 7.84
CA MET A 88 10.66 1.09 9.20
C MET A 88 11.90 0.80 10.03
N GLU A 89 12.98 0.32 9.38
CA GLU A 89 14.23 -0.09 10.02
C GLU A 89 15.42 0.57 9.33
N PRO A 90 15.45 1.90 9.23
CA PRO A 90 16.55 2.58 8.59
C PRO A 90 17.86 2.47 9.37
#